data_3e408475f4dd8868e38617b2f22eb216
#
_entry.id   3e408475f4dd8868e38617b2f22eb216
#
_cell.length_a   1.000
_cell.length_b   1.000
_cell.length_c   1.000
_cell.angle_alpha   90.00
_cell.angle_beta   90.00
_cell.angle_gamma   90.00
#
_symmetry.space_group_name_H-M   'P 1'
#
loop_
_entity.id
_entity.type
_entity.pdbx_description
1 polymer ?
#
loop_
_entity_poly.entity_id
_entity_poly.type
_entity_poly.pdbx_seq_one_letter_code
_entity_poly.pdbx_strand_id
1 'polypeptide(L)'
;MTLADDPARLRILTDLDATLLVEAAAGTGKTALMAGRLTMLLARGTEPGAIAAITFTELAASGLATRVQRYVEELLAGRVPQPLRLALPNGLNVDQRRALSGAAAKLDELTTATIHAFCQTIISSYAVEADIDPGARILDAVQAAAAFDSVFEQWLKRRLNAPERPGDAIATLSRDDPRRIVDTLQELARFRLRYRGARALPAELGGRPDIDLVDAVADFRRWISSQPVEPKTLELVGELETLANFYAGSFDPPPDFATLWRLAHPPQLACMRRHSFDLLTPRRKSAWERVAGKERGALLNEEATACFERVNRCYRTVLGRFATALVAQLAAELDEVLDDYAAFKRAAAVLDFDDLLEKARALVRQHDDVRRALGERYRHIFVDEFQDTDPVQTEILFGIAGKDRAGRWQDSVLRAGALFMVGDPKQAIYRFRGADIGSYSQARAAVERQLPENIVQVTANFRSRPDILRHINRCFARPLSGEGQPGYVPLTSTLGDPDHDLPCAARITVDVPPDSRPAQIRDAEAEAVADLCTRLIGNLPIRDEDGAIVPLTAGGIALLAPTGAELWRYERALVQRGLPIASQAGK
;
A
#
# COMPACT_ATOMS: atom_id res chain seq x y z
N MET A 1 -15.81 -30.38 -17.41
CA MET A 1 -15.65 -30.37 -15.94
C MET A 1 -16.39 -29.13 -15.45
N THR A 2 -17.36 -29.30 -14.55
CA THR A 2 -18.13 -28.18 -14.00
C THR A 2 -17.36 -27.64 -12.80
N LEU A 3 -17.13 -26.32 -12.77
CA LEU A 3 -16.41 -25.67 -11.68
C LEU A 3 -17.38 -25.26 -10.57
N ALA A 4 -16.92 -25.23 -9.33
CA ALA A 4 -17.76 -24.80 -8.19
C ALA A 4 -18.23 -23.35 -8.33
N ASP A 5 -17.47 -22.51 -9.05
CA ASP A 5 -17.75 -21.08 -9.28
C ASP A 5 -18.31 -20.78 -10.68
N ASP A 6 -18.75 -21.80 -11.46
CA ASP A 6 -19.38 -21.59 -12.77
C ASP A 6 -20.57 -20.64 -12.74
N PRO A 7 -21.48 -20.67 -11.73
CA PRO A 7 -22.56 -19.68 -11.64
C PRO A 7 -22.06 -18.24 -11.51
N ALA A 8 -20.99 -18.02 -10.72
CA ALA A 8 -20.36 -16.71 -10.57
C ALA A 8 -19.72 -16.25 -11.88
N ARG A 9 -19.00 -17.14 -12.57
CA ARG A 9 -18.38 -16.85 -13.88
C ARG A 9 -19.44 -16.55 -14.95
N LEU A 10 -20.52 -17.32 -14.99
CA LEU A 10 -21.63 -17.09 -15.91
C LEU A 10 -22.23 -15.71 -15.66
N ARG A 11 -22.52 -15.35 -14.41
CA ARG A 11 -23.04 -14.05 -14.03
C ARG A 11 -22.11 -12.92 -14.48
N ILE A 12 -20.79 -13.03 -14.26
CA ILE A 12 -19.80 -12.05 -14.71
C ILE A 12 -19.89 -11.82 -16.22
N LEU A 13 -20.13 -12.87 -17.00
CA LEU A 13 -20.14 -12.81 -18.46
C LEU A 13 -21.49 -12.39 -19.06
N THR A 14 -22.60 -12.58 -18.35
CA THR A 14 -23.96 -12.39 -18.92
C THR A 14 -24.75 -11.26 -18.28
N ASP A 15 -24.58 -11.00 -16.99
CA ASP A 15 -25.24 -9.89 -16.29
C ASP A 15 -24.48 -8.56 -16.53
N LEU A 16 -24.58 -8.06 -17.77
CA LEU A 16 -23.77 -6.94 -18.25
C LEU A 16 -24.26 -5.58 -17.71
N ASP A 17 -25.46 -5.51 -17.17
CA ASP A 17 -26.03 -4.31 -16.56
C ASP A 17 -25.77 -4.23 -15.04
N ALA A 18 -25.18 -5.27 -14.45
CA ALA A 18 -24.77 -5.22 -13.07
C ALA A 18 -23.40 -4.53 -12.89
N THR A 19 -23.34 -3.60 -11.94
CA THR A 19 -22.07 -3.15 -11.37
C THR A 19 -21.55 -4.23 -10.43
N LEU A 20 -20.38 -4.79 -10.72
CA LEU A 20 -19.83 -5.94 -9.99
C LEU A 20 -18.47 -5.61 -9.35
N LEU A 21 -18.26 -6.08 -8.13
CA LEU A 21 -16.95 -6.22 -7.53
C LEU A 21 -16.62 -7.72 -7.44
N VAL A 22 -15.62 -8.14 -8.19
CA VAL A 22 -15.19 -9.52 -8.31
C VAL A 22 -13.97 -9.77 -7.43
N GLU A 23 -14.15 -10.54 -6.38
CA GLU A 23 -13.08 -11.02 -5.51
C GLU A 23 -12.50 -12.30 -6.10
N ALA A 24 -11.36 -12.18 -6.76
CA ALA A 24 -10.75 -13.24 -7.52
C ALA A 24 -9.26 -13.39 -7.16
N ALA A 25 -8.88 -14.48 -6.54
CA ALA A 25 -7.51 -14.72 -6.10
C ALA A 25 -6.54 -14.94 -7.27
N ALA A 26 -5.23 -15.04 -6.96
CA ALA A 26 -4.20 -15.35 -7.94
C ALA A 26 -4.50 -16.68 -8.67
N GLY A 27 -4.35 -16.71 -9.98
CA GLY A 27 -4.54 -17.92 -10.79
C GLY A 27 -5.99 -18.31 -11.08
N THR A 28 -6.99 -17.50 -10.67
CA THR A 28 -8.40 -17.77 -10.94
C THR A 28 -8.90 -17.28 -12.30
N GLY A 29 -8.02 -16.64 -13.09
CA GLY A 29 -8.34 -16.16 -14.43
C GLY A 29 -9.00 -14.78 -14.47
N LYS A 30 -8.69 -13.89 -13.52
CA LYS A 30 -9.19 -12.50 -13.45
C LYS A 30 -9.22 -11.80 -14.79
N THR A 31 -8.06 -11.67 -15.44
CA THR A 31 -7.91 -10.95 -16.72
C THR A 31 -8.66 -11.64 -17.86
N ALA A 32 -8.80 -12.98 -17.83
CA ALA A 32 -9.58 -13.71 -18.83
C ALA A 32 -11.08 -13.45 -18.68
N LEU A 33 -11.59 -13.39 -17.46
CA LEU A 33 -12.99 -13.04 -17.17
C LEU A 33 -13.28 -11.58 -17.53
N MET A 34 -12.37 -10.67 -17.21
CA MET A 34 -12.47 -9.26 -17.57
C MET A 34 -12.51 -9.07 -19.09
N ALA A 35 -11.57 -9.68 -19.83
CA ALA A 35 -11.60 -9.67 -21.30
C ALA A 35 -12.85 -10.32 -21.86
N GLY A 36 -13.33 -11.40 -21.24
CA GLY A 36 -14.58 -12.06 -21.62
C GLY A 36 -15.79 -11.15 -21.47
N ARG A 37 -15.95 -10.47 -20.31
CA ARG A 37 -17.05 -9.52 -20.10
C ARG A 37 -16.98 -8.34 -21.07
N LEU A 38 -15.78 -7.81 -21.35
CA LEU A 38 -15.58 -6.78 -22.39
C LEU A 38 -16.05 -7.26 -23.76
N THR A 39 -15.66 -8.46 -24.16
CA THR A 39 -16.08 -9.05 -25.44
C THR A 39 -17.59 -9.27 -25.49
N MET A 40 -18.22 -9.66 -24.39
CA MET A 40 -19.69 -9.83 -24.31
C MET A 40 -20.44 -8.49 -24.42
N LEU A 41 -19.90 -7.39 -23.85
CA LEU A 41 -20.44 -6.04 -24.05
C LEU A 41 -20.40 -5.63 -25.54
N LEU A 42 -19.27 -5.86 -26.20
CA LEU A 42 -19.10 -5.59 -27.63
C LEU A 42 -20.09 -6.44 -28.46
N ALA A 43 -20.25 -7.72 -28.14
CA ALA A 43 -21.22 -8.60 -28.78
C ALA A 43 -22.68 -8.19 -28.52
N ARG A 44 -22.97 -7.52 -27.40
CA ARG A 44 -24.28 -6.94 -27.10
C ARG A 44 -24.55 -5.66 -27.91
N GLY A 45 -23.53 -5.06 -28.53
CA GLY A 45 -23.64 -3.83 -29.33
C GLY A 45 -23.19 -2.58 -28.59
N THR A 46 -22.44 -2.71 -27.52
CA THR A 46 -21.77 -1.57 -26.87
C THR A 46 -20.64 -1.08 -27.77
N GLU A 47 -20.62 0.22 -28.08
CA GLU A 47 -19.53 0.82 -28.87
C GLU A 47 -18.21 0.75 -28.09
N PRO A 48 -17.08 0.41 -28.75
CA PRO A 48 -15.79 0.34 -28.07
C PRO A 48 -15.38 1.61 -27.34
N GLY A 49 -15.64 2.79 -27.92
CA GLY A 49 -15.33 4.10 -27.30
C GLY A 49 -16.14 4.41 -26.03
N ALA A 50 -17.21 3.63 -25.74
CA ALA A 50 -17.98 3.75 -24.51
C ALA A 50 -17.40 2.94 -23.34
N ILE A 51 -16.27 2.27 -23.55
CA ILE A 51 -15.65 1.39 -22.56
C ILE A 51 -14.25 1.91 -22.22
N ALA A 52 -13.94 2.01 -20.91
CA ALA A 52 -12.60 2.23 -20.39
C ALA A 52 -12.17 1.02 -19.54
N ALA A 53 -11.03 0.44 -19.84
CA ALA A 53 -10.42 -0.65 -19.08
C ALA A 53 -9.10 -0.18 -18.48
N ILE A 54 -9.09 -0.08 -17.16
CA ILE A 54 -8.01 0.52 -16.37
C ILE A 54 -7.22 -0.59 -15.69
N THR A 55 -5.90 -0.55 -15.83
CA THR A 55 -4.97 -1.54 -15.26
C THR A 55 -3.85 -0.85 -14.50
N PHE A 56 -3.09 -1.63 -13.73
CA PHE A 56 -1.99 -1.09 -12.94
C PHE A 56 -0.73 -0.76 -13.75
N THR A 57 -0.47 -1.49 -14.85
CA THR A 57 0.74 -1.30 -15.68
C THR A 57 0.40 -1.22 -17.16
N GLU A 58 1.24 -0.53 -17.94
CA GLU A 58 1.12 -0.45 -19.40
C GLU A 58 1.15 -1.84 -20.07
N LEU A 59 1.98 -2.75 -19.54
CA LEU A 59 2.05 -4.12 -20.03
C LEU A 59 0.72 -4.86 -19.81
N ALA A 60 0.07 -4.66 -18.65
CA ALA A 60 -1.22 -5.27 -18.37
C ALA A 60 -2.33 -4.68 -19.27
N ALA A 61 -2.30 -3.36 -19.52
CA ALA A 61 -3.23 -2.69 -20.43
C ALA A 61 -3.11 -3.24 -21.87
N SER A 62 -1.89 -3.30 -22.39
CA SER A 62 -1.59 -3.87 -23.71
C SER A 62 -1.98 -5.36 -23.79
N GLY A 63 -1.68 -6.14 -22.75
CA GLY A 63 -2.05 -7.55 -22.68
C GLY A 63 -3.56 -7.78 -22.65
N LEU A 64 -4.31 -6.90 -21.98
CA LEU A 64 -5.77 -6.95 -21.97
C LEU A 64 -6.35 -6.61 -23.34
N ALA A 65 -5.87 -5.55 -24.00
CA ALA A 65 -6.29 -5.17 -25.35
C ALA A 65 -6.06 -6.31 -26.36
N THR A 66 -4.86 -6.88 -26.36
CA THR A 66 -4.50 -8.04 -27.21
C THR A 66 -5.42 -9.23 -26.96
N ARG A 67 -5.79 -9.49 -25.72
CA ARG A 67 -6.67 -10.60 -25.36
C ARG A 67 -8.11 -10.37 -25.82
N VAL A 68 -8.63 -9.15 -25.69
CA VAL A 68 -9.95 -8.77 -26.21
C VAL A 68 -9.98 -8.93 -27.72
N GLN A 69 -8.97 -8.39 -28.42
CA GLN A 69 -8.84 -8.54 -29.87
C GLN A 69 -8.86 -10.01 -30.29
N ARG A 70 -8.06 -10.85 -29.65
CA ARG A 70 -8.02 -12.30 -29.93
C ARG A 70 -9.39 -12.95 -29.72
N TYR A 71 -10.12 -12.62 -28.63
CA TYR A 71 -11.44 -13.20 -28.40
C TYR A 71 -12.46 -12.77 -29.47
N VAL A 72 -12.41 -11.52 -29.92
CA VAL A 72 -13.22 -11.00 -31.02
C VAL A 72 -12.94 -11.76 -32.31
N GLU A 73 -11.66 -11.92 -32.68
CA GLU A 73 -11.22 -12.65 -33.88
C GLU A 73 -11.66 -14.12 -33.85
N GLU A 74 -11.44 -14.82 -32.74
CA GLU A 74 -11.83 -16.22 -32.58
C GLU A 74 -13.35 -16.39 -32.72
N LEU A 75 -14.15 -15.53 -32.07
CA LEU A 75 -15.62 -15.59 -32.15
C LEU A 75 -16.14 -15.30 -33.57
N LEU A 76 -15.57 -14.33 -34.27
CA LEU A 76 -15.95 -14.03 -35.65
C LEU A 76 -15.54 -15.18 -36.61
N ALA A 77 -14.44 -15.89 -36.30
CA ALA A 77 -14.04 -17.10 -37.00
C ALA A 77 -14.85 -18.36 -36.63
N GLY A 78 -15.88 -18.22 -35.76
CA GLY A 78 -16.73 -19.32 -35.32
C GLY A 78 -16.15 -20.21 -34.24
N ARG A 79 -15.03 -19.81 -33.63
CA ARG A 79 -14.42 -20.52 -32.50
C ARG A 79 -14.78 -19.80 -31.19
N VAL A 80 -15.28 -20.53 -30.20
CA VAL A 80 -15.60 -19.96 -28.88
C VAL A 80 -14.39 -20.13 -27.95
N PRO A 81 -13.76 -19.02 -27.50
CA PRO A 81 -12.70 -19.06 -26.52
C PRO A 81 -13.13 -19.81 -25.24
N GLN A 82 -12.24 -20.60 -24.64
CA GLN A 82 -12.56 -21.42 -23.47
C GLN A 82 -13.26 -20.63 -22.33
N PRO A 83 -12.84 -19.40 -21.96
CA PRO A 83 -13.51 -18.65 -20.90
C PRO A 83 -14.93 -18.21 -21.25
N LEU A 84 -15.30 -18.15 -22.53
CA LEU A 84 -16.63 -17.70 -23.00
C LEU A 84 -17.61 -18.85 -23.23
N ARG A 85 -17.19 -20.11 -23.13
CA ARG A 85 -18.04 -21.27 -23.42
C ARG A 85 -19.27 -21.35 -22.52
N LEU A 86 -19.17 -20.90 -21.27
CA LEU A 86 -20.31 -20.84 -20.34
C LEU A 86 -21.40 -19.86 -20.84
N ALA A 87 -20.98 -18.70 -21.35
CA ALA A 87 -21.90 -17.67 -21.83
C ALA A 87 -22.37 -17.90 -23.27
N LEU A 88 -21.56 -18.58 -24.09
CA LEU A 88 -21.80 -18.84 -25.52
C LEU A 88 -21.71 -20.34 -25.83
N PRO A 89 -22.56 -21.21 -25.25
CA PRO A 89 -22.44 -22.66 -25.48
C PRO A 89 -22.69 -23.05 -26.94
N ASN A 90 -23.46 -22.26 -27.69
CA ASN A 90 -23.78 -22.46 -29.10
C ASN A 90 -23.10 -21.43 -30.04
N GLY A 91 -22.11 -20.68 -29.51
CA GLY A 91 -21.49 -19.57 -30.25
C GLY A 91 -22.36 -18.32 -30.30
N LEU A 92 -21.95 -17.37 -31.18
CA LEU A 92 -22.68 -16.12 -31.36
C LEU A 92 -23.98 -16.32 -32.17
N ASN A 93 -25.06 -15.67 -31.75
CA ASN A 93 -26.22 -15.51 -32.59
C ASN A 93 -25.98 -14.47 -33.71
N VAL A 94 -26.97 -14.28 -34.63
CA VAL A 94 -26.82 -13.39 -35.80
C VAL A 94 -26.61 -11.93 -35.39
N ASP A 95 -27.34 -11.46 -34.37
CA ASP A 95 -27.28 -10.06 -33.94
C ASP A 95 -25.95 -9.80 -33.19
N GLN A 96 -25.54 -10.72 -32.32
CA GLN A 96 -24.25 -10.65 -31.65
C GLN A 96 -23.08 -10.65 -32.62
N ARG A 97 -23.14 -11.50 -33.67
CA ARG A 97 -22.12 -11.52 -34.72
C ARG A 97 -22.05 -10.21 -35.49
N ARG A 98 -23.22 -9.62 -35.83
CA ARG A 98 -23.29 -8.32 -36.52
C ARG A 98 -22.69 -7.21 -35.64
N ALA A 99 -23.08 -7.15 -34.37
CA ALA A 99 -22.59 -6.17 -33.41
C ALA A 99 -21.08 -6.29 -33.22
N LEU A 100 -20.58 -7.50 -33.01
CA LEU A 100 -19.17 -7.76 -32.80
C LEU A 100 -18.33 -7.46 -34.05
N SER A 101 -18.86 -7.72 -35.24
CA SER A 101 -18.19 -7.35 -36.51
C SER A 101 -18.08 -5.83 -36.65
N GLY A 102 -19.12 -5.08 -36.27
CA GLY A 102 -19.08 -3.61 -36.26
C GLY A 102 -18.05 -3.09 -35.21
N ALA A 103 -18.03 -3.67 -34.04
CA ALA A 103 -17.09 -3.30 -32.98
C ALA A 103 -15.62 -3.63 -33.35
N ALA A 104 -15.39 -4.73 -34.07
CA ALA A 104 -14.05 -5.12 -34.52
C ALA A 104 -13.36 -4.07 -35.39
N ALA A 105 -14.11 -3.32 -36.19
CA ALA A 105 -13.59 -2.25 -37.03
C ALA A 105 -13.20 -0.97 -36.25
N LYS A 106 -13.55 -0.89 -34.97
CA LYS A 106 -13.38 0.29 -34.09
C LYS A 106 -12.71 -0.09 -32.77
N LEU A 107 -12.03 -1.23 -32.69
CA LEU A 107 -11.41 -1.69 -31.44
C LEU A 107 -10.33 -0.74 -30.90
N ASP A 108 -9.75 0.08 -31.77
CA ASP A 108 -8.81 1.15 -31.42
C ASP A 108 -9.44 2.28 -30.61
N GLU A 109 -10.78 2.43 -30.65
CA GLU A 109 -11.51 3.37 -29.80
C GLU A 109 -11.67 2.85 -28.35
N LEU A 110 -11.45 1.54 -28.10
CA LEU A 110 -11.48 0.97 -26.75
C LEU A 110 -10.35 1.56 -25.90
N THR A 111 -10.71 2.28 -24.84
CA THR A 111 -9.69 2.83 -23.94
C THR A 111 -9.14 1.73 -23.04
N THR A 112 -7.90 1.30 -23.28
CA THR A 112 -7.14 0.42 -22.37
C THR A 112 -5.90 1.16 -21.90
N ALA A 113 -5.81 1.48 -20.61
CA ALA A 113 -4.79 2.39 -20.10
C ALA A 113 -4.47 2.12 -18.63
N THR A 114 -3.35 2.67 -18.16
CA THR A 114 -3.14 2.85 -16.72
C THR A 114 -4.05 3.97 -16.19
N ILE A 115 -4.28 4.00 -14.88
CA ILE A 115 -5.12 5.06 -14.27
C ILE A 115 -4.55 6.46 -14.54
N HIS A 116 -3.23 6.62 -14.54
CA HIS A 116 -2.58 7.91 -14.85
C HIS A 116 -2.79 8.32 -16.31
N ALA A 117 -2.63 7.39 -17.27
CA ALA A 117 -2.89 7.67 -18.68
C ALA A 117 -4.38 7.98 -18.93
N PHE A 118 -5.28 7.30 -18.23
CA PHE A 118 -6.71 7.61 -18.26
C PHE A 118 -6.99 9.02 -17.72
N CYS A 119 -6.44 9.37 -16.55
CA CYS A 119 -6.57 10.72 -15.99
C CYS A 119 -5.98 11.79 -16.92
N GLN A 120 -4.82 11.53 -17.53
CA GLN A 120 -4.24 12.42 -18.53
C GLN A 120 -5.20 12.65 -19.70
N THR A 121 -5.83 11.60 -20.22
CA THR A 121 -6.79 11.71 -21.33
C THR A 121 -7.98 12.59 -20.97
N ILE A 122 -8.55 12.42 -19.76
CA ILE A 122 -9.68 13.24 -19.35
C ILE A 122 -9.29 14.70 -19.09
N ILE A 123 -8.20 14.98 -18.37
CA ILE A 123 -7.79 16.37 -18.10
C ILE A 123 -7.36 17.10 -19.37
N SER A 124 -6.72 16.42 -20.33
CA SER A 124 -6.35 17.03 -21.60
C SER A 124 -7.58 17.36 -22.47
N SER A 125 -8.66 16.58 -22.38
CA SER A 125 -9.91 16.85 -23.07
C SER A 125 -10.67 18.06 -22.49
N TYR A 126 -10.41 18.41 -21.23
CA TYR A 126 -11.04 19.49 -20.46
C TYR A 126 -9.98 20.37 -19.80
N ALA A 127 -8.97 20.78 -20.57
CA ALA A 127 -7.79 21.48 -20.07
C ALA A 127 -8.13 22.81 -19.36
N VAL A 128 -9.15 23.52 -19.86
CA VAL A 128 -9.60 24.80 -19.28
C VAL A 128 -10.24 24.58 -17.92
N GLU A 129 -11.15 23.63 -17.81
CA GLU A 129 -11.85 23.29 -16.57
C GLU A 129 -10.89 22.65 -15.56
N ALA A 130 -9.87 21.93 -16.04
CA ALA A 130 -8.82 21.34 -15.21
C ALA A 130 -7.77 22.38 -14.76
N ASP A 131 -7.84 23.63 -15.24
CA ASP A 131 -6.83 24.67 -14.97
C ASP A 131 -5.42 24.18 -15.28
N ILE A 132 -5.21 23.69 -16.51
CA ILE A 132 -3.91 23.25 -17.03
C ILE A 132 -3.62 23.88 -18.38
N ASP A 133 -2.33 24.04 -18.69
CA ASP A 133 -1.90 24.38 -20.04
C ASP A 133 -2.16 23.16 -20.98
N PRO A 134 -2.86 23.32 -22.10
CA PRO A 134 -3.08 22.24 -23.05
C PRO A 134 -1.77 21.62 -23.61
N GLY A 135 -0.67 22.37 -23.60
CA GLY A 135 0.67 21.92 -24.00
C GLY A 135 1.52 21.39 -22.83
N ALA A 136 0.97 21.26 -21.63
CA ALA A 136 1.71 20.83 -20.45
C ALA A 136 2.37 19.45 -20.67
N ARG A 137 3.68 19.38 -20.37
CA ARG A 137 4.44 18.13 -20.42
C ARG A 137 4.37 17.40 -19.09
N ILE A 138 4.34 16.08 -19.14
CA ILE A 138 4.39 15.24 -17.93
C ILE A 138 5.85 14.97 -17.61
N LEU A 139 6.24 15.28 -16.38
CA LEU A 139 7.54 14.92 -15.82
C LEU A 139 7.53 13.46 -15.39
N ASP A 140 8.58 12.74 -15.74
CA ASP A 140 8.81 11.43 -15.13
C ASP A 140 9.25 11.58 -13.66
N ALA A 141 9.32 10.46 -12.93
CA ALA A 141 9.62 10.47 -11.50
C ALA A 141 10.98 11.10 -11.18
N VAL A 142 11.98 10.94 -12.05
CA VAL A 142 13.33 11.51 -11.86
C VAL A 142 13.31 13.02 -12.10
N GLN A 143 12.65 13.44 -13.17
CA GLN A 143 12.49 14.86 -13.49
C GLN A 143 11.68 15.61 -12.43
N ALA A 144 10.57 15.01 -11.96
CA ALA A 144 9.74 15.60 -10.91
C ALA A 144 10.51 15.72 -9.59
N ALA A 145 11.28 14.70 -9.20
CA ALA A 145 12.12 14.76 -8.00
C ALA A 145 13.20 15.85 -8.12
N ALA A 146 13.90 15.94 -9.25
CA ALA A 146 14.93 16.96 -9.47
C ALA A 146 14.35 18.40 -9.48
N ALA A 147 13.18 18.58 -10.08
CA ALA A 147 12.47 19.86 -10.08
C ALA A 147 12.05 20.26 -8.66
N PHE A 148 11.49 19.34 -7.89
CA PHE A 148 11.13 19.59 -6.49
C PHE A 148 12.34 19.94 -5.64
N ASP A 149 13.45 19.21 -5.77
CA ASP A 149 14.68 19.46 -5.04
C ASP A 149 15.25 20.87 -5.36
N SER A 150 15.21 21.28 -6.62
CA SER A 150 15.63 22.63 -7.03
C SER A 150 14.75 23.72 -6.39
N VAL A 151 13.43 23.53 -6.35
CA VAL A 151 12.50 24.48 -5.70
C VAL A 151 12.74 24.51 -4.19
N PHE A 152 12.92 23.35 -3.57
CA PHE A 152 13.23 23.25 -2.15
C PHE A 152 14.52 23.99 -1.79
N GLU A 153 15.60 23.80 -2.55
CA GLU A 153 16.86 24.52 -2.32
C GLU A 153 16.69 26.04 -2.44
N GLN A 154 15.93 26.51 -3.42
CA GLN A 154 15.66 27.94 -3.59
C GLN A 154 14.85 28.50 -2.42
N TRP A 155 13.81 27.79 -1.99
CA TRP A 155 13.03 28.14 -0.81
C TRP A 155 13.90 28.20 0.45
N LEU A 156 14.72 27.17 0.69
CA LEU A 156 15.57 27.10 1.88
C LEU A 156 16.58 28.26 1.89
N LYS A 157 17.20 28.59 0.74
CA LYS A 157 18.10 29.76 0.60
C LYS A 157 17.39 31.08 0.92
N ARG A 158 16.17 31.28 0.41
CA ARG A 158 15.37 32.47 0.74
C ARG A 158 15.06 32.53 2.24
N ARG A 159 14.66 31.39 2.80
CA ARG A 159 14.24 31.27 4.20
C ARG A 159 15.39 31.53 5.18
N LEU A 160 16.58 31.01 4.88
CA LEU A 160 17.79 31.24 5.70
C LEU A 160 18.34 32.67 5.58
N ASN A 161 18.09 33.36 4.47
CA ASN A 161 18.49 34.77 4.28
C ASN A 161 17.43 35.77 4.78
N ALA A 162 16.23 35.32 5.12
CA ALA A 162 15.17 36.16 5.65
C ALA A 162 15.45 36.54 7.13
N PRO A 163 14.96 37.71 7.61
CA PRO A 163 15.02 38.03 9.04
C PRO A 163 14.33 36.93 9.88
N GLU A 164 14.96 36.60 11.02
CA GLU A 164 14.37 35.62 11.93
C GLU A 164 13.02 36.11 12.47
N ARG A 165 12.05 35.18 12.49
CA ARG A 165 10.74 35.39 13.12
C ARG A 165 10.77 34.91 14.58
N PRO A 166 10.00 35.50 15.49
CA PRO A 166 9.84 34.94 16.81
C PRO A 166 9.39 33.48 16.73
N GLY A 167 10.09 32.55 17.41
CA GLY A 167 9.81 31.13 17.36
C GLY A 167 10.11 30.44 16.02
N ASP A 168 11.01 30.98 15.22
CA ASP A 168 11.38 30.48 13.90
C ASP A 168 11.92 29.04 13.94
N ALA A 169 11.16 28.13 13.32
CA ALA A 169 11.48 26.70 13.30
C ALA A 169 12.79 26.43 12.55
N ILE A 170 12.96 27.04 11.38
CA ILE A 170 14.13 26.82 10.52
C ILE A 170 15.40 27.37 11.19
N ALA A 171 15.32 28.57 11.76
CA ALA A 171 16.44 29.16 12.49
C ALA A 171 16.82 28.31 13.72
N THR A 172 15.83 27.82 14.48
CA THR A 172 16.05 26.96 15.65
C THR A 172 16.78 25.68 15.27
N LEU A 173 16.29 24.97 14.25
CA LEU A 173 16.90 23.73 13.77
C LEU A 173 18.29 23.96 13.17
N SER A 174 18.49 25.07 12.44
CA SER A 174 19.79 25.41 11.83
C SER A 174 20.88 25.67 12.86
N ARG A 175 20.51 26.16 14.06
CA ARG A 175 21.47 26.37 15.16
C ARG A 175 21.84 25.07 15.86
N ASP A 176 20.90 24.12 15.95
CA ASP A 176 21.11 22.87 16.69
C ASP A 176 21.95 21.88 15.88
N ASP A 177 21.56 21.57 14.64
CA ASP A 177 22.32 20.68 13.76
C ASP A 177 22.32 21.18 12.29
N PRO A 178 23.23 22.11 11.95
CA PRO A 178 23.28 22.71 10.62
C PRO A 178 23.62 21.74 9.49
N ARG A 179 24.12 20.55 9.81
CA ARG A 179 24.46 19.55 8.79
C ARG A 179 23.28 18.66 8.43
N ARG A 180 22.45 18.31 9.41
CA ARG A 180 21.31 17.39 9.23
C ARG A 180 20.03 18.11 8.82
N ILE A 181 19.94 19.42 9.09
CA ILE A 181 18.69 20.15 8.85
C ILE A 181 18.23 20.05 7.39
N VAL A 182 19.15 20.17 6.44
CA VAL A 182 18.82 20.14 5.00
C VAL A 182 18.16 18.81 4.65
N ASP A 183 18.81 17.71 5.02
CA ASP A 183 18.29 16.36 4.73
C ASP A 183 16.95 16.11 5.42
N THR A 184 16.83 16.50 6.70
CA THR A 184 15.60 16.34 7.49
C THR A 184 14.44 17.12 6.92
N LEU A 185 14.65 18.40 6.56
CA LEU A 185 13.61 19.23 5.97
C LEU A 185 13.23 18.74 4.57
N GLN A 186 14.21 18.31 3.76
CA GLN A 186 13.95 17.78 2.44
C GLN A 186 13.16 16.48 2.47
N GLU A 187 13.51 15.55 3.38
CA GLU A 187 12.74 14.33 3.59
C GLU A 187 11.31 14.64 4.04
N LEU A 188 11.14 15.54 4.99
CA LEU A 188 9.83 15.94 5.48
C LEU A 188 9.01 16.66 4.40
N ALA A 189 9.63 17.52 3.58
CA ALA A 189 8.99 18.18 2.45
C ALA A 189 8.54 17.19 1.37
N ARG A 190 9.39 16.19 1.05
CA ARG A 190 9.01 15.10 0.13
C ARG A 190 7.89 14.24 0.71
N PHE A 191 7.92 13.95 2.00
CA PHE A 191 6.83 13.25 2.68
C PHE A 191 5.52 14.06 2.60
N ARG A 192 5.59 15.36 2.88
CA ARG A 192 4.44 16.27 2.81
C ARG A 192 3.88 16.38 1.38
N LEU A 193 4.77 16.46 0.38
CA LEU A 193 4.41 16.44 -1.04
C LEU A 193 3.62 15.17 -1.40
N ARG A 194 4.12 14.02 -0.96
CA ARG A 194 3.50 12.71 -1.22
C ARG A 194 2.13 12.55 -0.57
N TYR A 195 1.91 13.16 0.59
CA TYR A 195 0.68 13.06 1.37
C TYR A 195 -0.01 14.42 1.51
N ARG A 196 -0.18 15.14 0.39
CA ARG A 196 -0.79 16.49 0.35
C ARG A 196 -2.16 16.58 1.02
N GLY A 197 -2.96 15.53 0.96
CA GLY A 197 -4.26 15.44 1.61
C GLY A 197 -4.22 15.13 3.10
N ALA A 198 -3.07 14.68 3.63
CA ALA A 198 -2.93 14.40 5.05
C ALA A 198 -2.85 15.71 5.83
N ARG A 199 -3.76 15.90 6.77
CA ARG A 199 -3.65 16.98 7.76
C ARG A 199 -2.89 16.44 8.96
N ALA A 200 -1.94 17.22 9.47
CA ALA A 200 -1.44 16.98 10.81
C ALA A 200 -2.65 16.96 11.75
N LEU A 201 -2.77 15.91 12.57
CA LEU A 201 -3.78 15.92 13.61
C LEU A 201 -3.56 17.22 14.41
N PRO A 202 -4.59 18.07 14.59
CA PRO A 202 -4.45 19.18 15.50
C PRO A 202 -3.93 18.57 16.79
N ALA A 203 -2.83 19.10 17.31
CA ALA A 203 -2.42 18.76 18.64
C ALA A 203 -3.59 19.17 19.54
N GLU A 204 -4.51 18.22 19.79
CA GLU A 204 -5.50 18.42 20.86
C GLU A 204 -4.70 18.51 22.14
N LEU A 205 -4.28 19.74 22.45
CA LEU A 205 -3.65 20.10 23.70
C LEU A 205 -4.70 20.13 24.84
N GLY A 206 -5.82 19.44 24.65
CA GLY A 206 -6.81 19.22 25.67
C GLY A 206 -6.24 18.35 26.81
N GLY A 207 -6.36 18.80 28.04
CA GLY A 207 -5.77 18.18 29.23
C GLY A 207 -4.37 18.75 29.56
N ARG A 208 -3.90 18.42 30.74
CA ARG A 208 -2.62 18.85 31.31
C ARG A 208 -1.74 17.63 31.57
N PRO A 209 -1.15 17.01 30.52
CA PRO A 209 -0.34 15.80 30.69
C PRO A 209 0.94 16.06 31.50
N ASP A 210 1.37 17.31 31.60
CA ASP A 210 2.42 17.74 32.50
C ASP A 210 2.00 17.56 33.98
N ILE A 211 0.77 17.91 34.33
CA ILE A 211 0.21 17.68 35.68
C ILE A 211 0.07 16.18 35.93
N ASP A 212 -0.48 15.42 34.96
CA ASP A 212 -0.62 13.97 35.10
C ASP A 212 0.75 13.29 35.34
N LEU A 213 1.82 13.78 34.72
CA LEU A 213 3.17 13.30 34.95
C LEU A 213 3.66 13.66 36.38
N VAL A 214 3.49 14.90 36.79
CA VAL A 214 3.86 15.37 38.14
C VAL A 214 3.13 14.55 39.19
N ASP A 215 1.82 14.35 39.05
CA ASP A 215 1.01 13.57 39.97
C ASP A 215 1.43 12.09 40.00
N ALA A 216 1.71 11.49 38.85
CA ALA A 216 2.17 10.10 38.79
C ALA A 216 3.52 9.90 39.49
N VAL A 217 4.43 10.85 39.35
CA VAL A 217 5.73 10.82 40.03
C VAL A 217 5.57 11.08 41.54
N ALA A 218 4.71 12.03 41.94
CA ALA A 218 4.39 12.29 43.35
C ALA A 218 3.73 11.07 44.05
N ASP A 219 2.87 10.34 43.32
CA ASP A 219 2.30 9.08 43.80
C ASP A 219 3.36 8.02 44.01
N PHE A 220 4.30 7.87 43.06
CA PHE A 220 5.41 6.94 43.20
C PHE A 220 6.33 7.29 44.35
N ARG A 221 6.57 8.61 44.58
CA ARG A 221 7.34 9.11 45.72
C ARG A 221 6.66 8.79 47.06
N ARG A 222 5.35 9.02 47.16
CA ARG A 222 4.57 8.67 48.36
C ARG A 222 4.62 7.18 48.65
N TRP A 223 4.47 6.36 47.62
CA TRP A 223 4.53 4.91 47.75
C TRP A 223 5.91 4.46 48.26
N ILE A 224 7.02 4.87 47.64
CA ILE A 224 8.37 4.46 48.04
C ILE A 224 8.72 4.91 49.45
N SER A 225 8.24 6.08 49.87
CA SER A 225 8.46 6.60 51.22
C SER A 225 7.76 5.79 52.33
N SER A 226 6.76 4.99 52.00
CA SER A 226 6.04 4.09 52.91
C SER A 226 6.63 2.66 52.94
N GLN A 227 7.63 2.37 52.14
CA GLN A 227 8.23 1.03 51.98
C GLN A 227 9.62 0.97 52.66
N PRO A 228 10.16 -0.24 52.91
CA PRO A 228 11.56 -0.40 53.28
C PRO A 228 12.47 0.23 52.23
N VAL A 229 13.55 0.90 52.64
CA VAL A 229 14.41 1.67 51.75
C VAL A 229 15.16 0.76 50.77
N GLU A 230 14.80 0.83 49.48
CA GLU A 230 15.59 0.28 48.39
C GLU A 230 16.28 1.46 47.67
N PRO A 231 17.65 1.62 47.85
CA PRO A 231 18.34 2.85 47.46
C PRO A 231 18.23 3.20 45.99
N LYS A 232 18.30 2.20 45.11
CA LYS A 232 18.24 2.44 43.65
C LYS A 232 16.87 2.80 43.12
N THR A 233 15.79 2.34 43.76
CA THR A 233 14.42 2.79 43.42
C THR A 233 14.20 4.20 43.92
N LEU A 234 14.73 4.54 45.08
CA LEU A 234 14.67 5.90 45.60
C LEU A 234 15.44 6.90 44.70
N GLU A 235 16.63 6.51 44.20
CA GLU A 235 17.42 7.28 43.21
C GLU A 235 16.64 7.46 41.92
N LEU A 236 16.03 6.39 41.39
CA LEU A 236 15.18 6.46 40.20
C LEU A 236 14.02 7.46 40.38
N VAL A 237 13.32 7.43 41.52
CA VAL A 237 12.23 8.36 41.77
C VAL A 237 12.74 9.81 41.78
N GLY A 238 13.93 10.08 42.36
CA GLY A 238 14.57 11.39 42.30
C GLY A 238 14.87 11.90 40.91
N GLU A 239 15.33 10.98 40.01
CA GLU A 239 15.51 11.32 38.60
C GLU A 239 14.17 11.61 37.89
N LEU A 240 13.13 10.82 38.19
CA LEU A 240 11.79 11.05 37.64
C LEU A 240 11.17 12.36 38.14
N GLU A 241 11.45 12.77 39.39
CA GLU A 241 11.07 14.10 39.91
C GLU A 241 11.75 15.24 39.16
N THR A 242 13.05 15.09 38.84
CA THR A 242 13.78 16.05 37.99
C THR A 242 13.12 16.19 36.64
N LEU A 243 12.72 15.07 36.03
CA LEU A 243 12.02 15.03 34.75
C LEU A 243 10.61 15.66 34.82
N ALA A 244 9.84 15.34 35.85
CA ALA A 244 8.51 15.92 36.03
C ALA A 244 8.58 17.44 36.23
N ASN A 245 9.54 17.92 37.00
CA ASN A 245 9.76 19.37 37.25
C ASN A 245 10.20 20.08 35.95
N PHE A 246 10.95 19.43 35.06
CA PHE A 246 11.30 20.00 33.77
C PHE A 246 10.07 20.27 32.90
N TYR A 247 9.04 19.44 32.99
CA TYR A 247 7.80 19.57 32.21
C TYR A 247 6.69 20.35 32.91
N ALA A 248 6.80 20.60 34.19
CA ALA A 248 5.74 21.29 34.97
C ALA A 248 5.43 22.68 34.37
N GLY A 249 4.17 22.94 34.10
CA GLY A 249 3.71 24.21 33.50
C GLY A 249 3.98 24.37 32.02
N SER A 250 4.51 23.37 31.32
CA SER A 250 4.95 23.49 29.92
C SER A 250 3.81 23.58 28.88
N PHE A 251 2.55 23.38 29.29
CA PHE A 251 1.38 23.45 28.40
C PHE A 251 0.57 24.74 28.54
N ASP A 252 0.99 25.68 29.36
CA ASP A 252 0.29 26.94 29.60
C ASP A 252 1.26 28.11 29.78
N PRO A 253 1.33 29.07 28.87
CA PRO A 253 0.67 29.13 27.55
C PRO A 253 1.23 28.14 26.53
N PRO A 254 0.53 27.92 25.37
CA PRO A 254 1.06 27.06 24.32
C PRO A 254 2.45 27.51 23.89
N PRO A 255 3.45 26.61 23.91
CA PRO A 255 4.85 26.98 23.65
C PRO A 255 5.11 27.26 22.17
N ASP A 256 6.01 28.19 21.88
CA ASP A 256 6.56 28.42 20.55
C ASP A 256 7.49 27.25 20.12
N PHE A 257 7.94 27.27 18.85
CA PHE A 257 8.77 26.20 18.31
C PHE A 257 10.07 25.99 19.09
N ALA A 258 10.75 27.06 19.48
CA ALA A 258 12.03 26.97 20.20
C ALA A 258 11.83 26.34 21.59
N THR A 259 10.74 26.68 22.26
CA THR A 259 10.36 26.08 23.54
C THR A 259 9.95 24.63 23.37
N LEU A 260 9.14 24.29 22.34
CA LEU A 260 8.80 22.91 22.01
C LEU A 260 10.03 22.07 21.70
N TRP A 261 10.98 22.62 20.95
CA TRP A 261 12.24 21.94 20.63
C TRP A 261 13.05 21.62 21.88
N ARG A 262 13.19 22.59 22.78
CA ARG A 262 13.84 22.39 24.08
C ARG A 262 13.13 21.33 24.93
N LEU A 263 11.80 21.34 24.96
CA LEU A 263 10.99 20.38 25.72
C LEU A 263 11.04 18.96 25.11
N ALA A 264 11.22 18.86 23.80
CA ALA A 264 11.43 17.56 23.13
C ALA A 264 12.83 16.94 23.43
N HIS A 265 13.77 17.75 23.96
CA HIS A 265 15.11 17.34 24.32
C HIS A 265 15.36 17.51 25.83
N PRO A 266 14.74 16.68 26.68
CA PRO A 266 14.94 16.76 28.12
C PRO A 266 16.39 16.45 28.50
N PRO A 267 16.84 16.85 29.72
CA PRO A 267 18.16 16.50 30.19
C PRO A 267 18.33 14.99 30.23
N GLN A 268 19.47 14.51 29.76
CA GLN A 268 19.80 13.08 29.78
C GLN A 268 20.01 12.60 31.21
N LEU A 269 19.12 11.74 31.69
CA LEU A 269 19.17 11.14 33.03
C LEU A 269 19.69 9.69 32.97
N ALA A 270 20.18 9.16 34.09
CA ALA A 270 20.71 7.79 34.14
C ALA A 270 19.61 6.74 33.93
N CYS A 271 18.36 7.05 34.24
CA CYS A 271 17.20 6.20 33.97
C CYS A 271 16.75 6.17 32.51
N MET A 272 17.42 6.91 31.61
CA MET A 272 17.10 6.97 30.18
C MET A 272 18.09 6.16 29.33
N ARG A 273 17.61 5.68 28.19
CA ARG A 273 18.49 5.14 27.15
C ARG A 273 19.32 6.26 26.51
N ARG A 274 20.58 5.98 26.23
CA ARG A 274 21.40 6.90 25.46
C ARG A 274 20.78 7.13 24.07
N HIS A 275 20.69 8.37 23.67
CA HIS A 275 20.21 8.80 22.33
C HIS A 275 18.73 8.58 22.00
N SER A 276 17.86 8.17 22.94
CA SER A 276 16.44 7.98 22.62
C SER A 276 15.45 8.59 23.64
N PHE A 277 15.90 9.14 24.72
CA PHE A 277 15.04 9.65 25.82
C PHE A 277 14.01 8.64 26.40
N ASP A 278 14.05 7.38 25.98
CA ASP A 278 13.19 6.34 26.53
C ASP A 278 13.62 5.98 27.94
N LEU A 279 12.67 5.87 28.86
CA LEU A 279 12.94 5.38 30.20
C LEU A 279 13.30 3.89 30.20
N LEU A 280 14.33 3.54 30.93
CA LEU A 280 14.77 2.16 31.13
C LEU A 280 13.90 1.48 32.20
N THR A 281 13.24 0.39 31.83
CA THR A 281 12.43 -0.40 32.78
C THR A 281 13.33 -0.97 33.89
N PRO A 282 13.08 -0.65 35.15
CA PRO A 282 13.89 -1.14 36.25
C PRO A 282 13.64 -2.63 36.47
N ARG A 283 14.71 -3.44 36.41
CA ARG A 283 14.68 -4.87 36.75
C ARG A 283 15.38 -5.07 38.09
N ARG A 284 14.63 -4.98 39.19
CA ARG A 284 15.22 -4.90 40.55
C ARG A 284 14.67 -5.92 41.54
N LYS A 285 14.08 -7.00 41.07
CA LYS A 285 13.50 -8.05 41.92
C LYS A 285 14.45 -8.51 43.05
N SER A 286 15.70 -8.84 42.70
CA SER A 286 16.71 -9.28 43.65
C SER A 286 17.13 -8.21 44.68
N ALA A 287 16.99 -6.93 44.35
CA ALA A 287 17.23 -5.83 45.30
C ALA A 287 16.14 -5.74 46.33
N TRP A 288 14.87 -5.81 45.91
CA TRP A 288 13.71 -5.84 46.80
C TRP A 288 13.69 -7.10 47.67
N GLU A 289 14.04 -8.26 47.12
CA GLU A 289 14.14 -9.52 47.88
C GLU A 289 15.17 -9.45 48.99
N ARG A 290 16.27 -8.72 48.79
CA ARG A 290 17.30 -8.49 49.84
C ARG A 290 16.81 -7.60 50.96
N VAL A 291 15.97 -6.63 50.66
CA VAL A 291 15.50 -5.63 51.64
C VAL A 291 14.29 -6.14 52.44
N ALA A 292 13.38 -6.89 51.80
CA ALA A 292 12.09 -7.26 52.38
C ALA A 292 11.82 -8.77 52.44
N GLY A 293 12.80 -9.61 52.06
CA GLY A 293 12.62 -11.05 51.94
C GLY A 293 11.95 -11.47 50.59
N LYS A 294 12.03 -12.77 50.29
CA LYS A 294 11.71 -13.29 48.93
C LYS A 294 10.26 -13.00 48.51
N GLU A 295 9.27 -13.32 49.35
CA GLU A 295 7.84 -13.16 48.99
C GLU A 295 7.43 -11.68 48.96
N ARG A 296 7.70 -10.95 50.05
CA ARG A 296 7.34 -9.52 50.15
C ARG A 296 8.15 -8.68 49.15
N GLY A 297 9.43 -9.02 48.89
CA GLY A 297 10.25 -8.32 47.93
C GLY A 297 9.77 -8.51 46.49
N ALA A 298 9.23 -9.68 46.14
CA ALA A 298 8.60 -9.90 44.84
C ALA A 298 7.36 -8.99 44.65
N LEU A 299 6.47 -8.92 45.64
CA LEU A 299 5.29 -8.03 45.61
C LEU A 299 5.69 -6.56 45.48
N LEU A 300 6.65 -6.10 46.30
CA LEU A 300 7.15 -4.72 46.21
C LEU A 300 7.76 -4.38 44.87
N ASN A 301 8.44 -5.34 44.22
CA ASN A 301 8.95 -5.16 42.86
C ASN A 301 7.81 -5.01 41.84
N GLU A 302 6.73 -5.77 41.95
CA GLU A 302 5.55 -5.65 41.09
C GLU A 302 4.86 -4.29 41.27
N GLU A 303 4.67 -3.85 42.52
CA GLU A 303 4.09 -2.54 42.82
C GLU A 303 4.97 -1.39 42.33
N ALA A 304 6.29 -1.44 42.54
CA ALA A 304 7.24 -0.45 42.04
C ALA A 304 7.22 -0.40 40.51
N THR A 305 7.12 -1.57 39.83
CA THR A 305 7.01 -1.65 38.39
C THR A 305 5.72 -1.02 37.88
N ALA A 306 4.60 -1.26 38.54
CA ALA A 306 3.30 -0.65 38.21
C ALA A 306 3.34 0.89 38.35
N CYS A 307 3.95 1.41 39.42
CA CYS A 307 4.15 2.86 39.58
C CYS A 307 5.02 3.43 38.45
N PHE A 308 6.15 2.77 38.14
CA PHE A 308 7.02 3.18 37.05
C PHE A 308 6.32 3.17 35.70
N GLU A 309 5.53 2.13 35.38
CA GLU A 309 4.78 2.04 34.12
C GLU A 309 3.73 3.14 33.99
N ARG A 310 3.10 3.56 35.10
CA ARG A 310 2.21 4.71 35.10
C ARG A 310 2.96 5.99 34.75
N VAL A 311 4.09 6.27 35.41
CA VAL A 311 4.96 7.42 35.10
C VAL A 311 5.41 7.39 33.64
N ASN A 312 5.87 6.24 33.17
CA ASN A 312 6.32 6.09 31.79
C ASN A 312 5.20 6.36 30.76
N ARG A 313 3.97 5.96 31.04
CA ARG A 313 2.82 6.31 30.17
C ARG A 313 2.58 7.82 30.13
N CYS A 314 2.53 8.48 31.29
CA CYS A 314 2.35 9.93 31.36
C CYS A 314 3.49 10.67 30.64
N TYR A 315 4.72 10.27 30.85
CA TYR A 315 5.91 10.82 30.17
C TYR A 315 5.82 10.66 28.65
N ARG A 316 5.48 9.47 28.15
CA ARG A 316 5.29 9.24 26.69
C ARG A 316 4.16 10.10 26.13
N THR A 317 3.10 10.33 26.89
CA THR A 317 2.01 11.22 26.48
C THR A 317 2.50 12.67 26.34
N VAL A 318 3.30 13.15 27.29
CA VAL A 318 3.94 14.48 27.22
C VAL A 318 4.83 14.60 25.96
N LEU A 319 5.77 13.67 25.77
CA LEU A 319 6.65 13.67 24.60
C LEU A 319 5.89 13.57 23.29
N GLY A 320 4.88 12.69 23.22
CA GLY A 320 4.06 12.51 22.01
C GLY A 320 3.33 13.79 21.62
N ARG A 321 2.83 14.57 22.57
CA ARG A 321 2.18 15.85 22.30
C ARG A 321 3.15 16.91 21.80
N PHE A 322 4.34 17.02 22.39
CA PHE A 322 5.36 17.92 21.88
C PHE A 322 5.84 17.54 20.49
N ALA A 323 6.08 16.25 20.25
CA ALA A 323 6.44 15.78 18.92
C ALA A 323 5.36 16.09 17.87
N THR A 324 4.08 15.88 18.21
CA THR A 324 2.96 16.23 17.32
C THR A 324 2.91 17.74 17.03
N ALA A 325 3.10 18.59 18.05
CA ALA A 325 3.11 20.03 17.88
C ALA A 325 4.29 20.51 17.02
N LEU A 326 5.49 19.95 17.22
CA LEU A 326 6.68 20.25 16.41
C LEU A 326 6.46 19.87 14.94
N VAL A 327 5.97 18.67 14.69
CA VAL A 327 5.69 18.19 13.32
C VAL A 327 4.62 19.06 12.66
N ALA A 328 3.58 19.46 13.40
CA ALA A 328 2.52 20.33 12.87
C ALA A 328 3.06 21.72 12.46
N GLN A 329 3.91 22.32 13.30
CA GLN A 329 4.53 23.61 12.97
C GLN A 329 5.50 23.51 11.80
N LEU A 330 6.34 22.46 11.75
CA LEU A 330 7.23 22.21 10.60
C LEU A 330 6.46 21.95 9.31
N ALA A 331 5.37 21.20 9.39
CA ALA A 331 4.52 20.94 8.23
C ALA A 331 3.92 22.23 7.67
N ALA A 332 3.49 23.15 8.54
CA ALA A 332 2.97 24.45 8.13
C ALA A 332 4.05 25.33 7.44
N GLU A 333 5.28 25.34 7.96
CA GLU A 333 6.40 26.03 7.30
C GLU A 333 6.72 25.44 5.91
N LEU A 334 6.59 24.12 5.76
CA LEU A 334 6.87 23.42 4.50
C LEU A 334 5.74 23.55 3.47
N ASP A 335 4.54 23.99 3.85
CA ASP A 335 3.47 24.26 2.90
C ASP A 335 3.88 25.36 1.89
N GLU A 336 4.75 26.33 2.29
CA GLU A 336 5.35 27.30 1.37
C GLU A 336 6.14 26.63 0.23
N VAL A 337 6.85 25.53 0.50
CA VAL A 337 7.60 24.78 -0.54
C VAL A 337 6.64 24.12 -1.54
N LEU A 338 5.52 23.60 -1.04
CA LEU A 338 4.51 22.98 -1.89
C LEU A 338 3.85 24.01 -2.82
N ASP A 339 3.57 25.19 -2.29
CA ASP A 339 3.01 26.32 -3.06
C ASP A 339 4.00 26.81 -4.13
N ASP A 340 5.29 26.95 -3.77
CA ASP A 340 6.35 27.29 -4.71
C ASP A 340 6.50 26.25 -5.82
N TYR A 341 6.43 24.96 -5.47
CA TYR A 341 6.51 23.88 -6.45
C TYR A 341 5.29 23.86 -7.38
N ALA A 342 4.10 24.12 -6.85
CA ALA A 342 2.90 24.28 -7.67
C ALA A 342 3.00 25.51 -8.61
N ALA A 343 3.55 26.64 -8.13
CA ALA A 343 3.80 27.82 -8.94
C ALA A 343 4.85 27.56 -10.04
N PHE A 344 5.94 26.86 -9.70
CA PHE A 344 6.95 26.43 -10.68
C PHE A 344 6.32 25.56 -11.78
N LYS A 345 5.53 24.56 -11.43
CA LYS A 345 4.89 23.66 -12.41
C LYS A 345 3.98 24.43 -13.36
N ARG A 346 3.18 25.36 -12.84
CA ARG A 346 2.34 26.24 -13.68
C ARG A 346 3.16 27.11 -14.62
N ALA A 347 4.21 27.76 -14.11
CA ALA A 347 5.06 28.64 -14.91
C ALA A 347 5.84 27.91 -16.00
N ALA A 348 6.23 26.66 -15.74
CA ALA A 348 6.97 25.82 -16.67
C ALA A 348 6.06 25.00 -17.61
N ALA A 349 4.73 25.10 -17.47
CA ALA A 349 3.74 24.27 -18.15
C ALA A 349 4.07 22.76 -18.04
N VAL A 350 4.28 22.28 -16.81
CA VAL A 350 4.58 20.86 -16.52
C VAL A 350 3.65 20.31 -15.45
N LEU A 351 3.41 18.99 -15.49
CA LEU A 351 2.64 18.22 -14.51
C LEU A 351 3.47 17.04 -14.03
N ASP A 352 3.31 16.64 -12.79
CA ASP A 352 3.77 15.34 -12.29
C ASP A 352 2.63 14.32 -12.25
N PHE A 353 2.94 13.06 -11.92
CA PHE A 353 1.92 12.00 -11.87
C PHE A 353 0.82 12.26 -10.84
N ASP A 354 1.16 12.89 -9.71
CA ASP A 354 0.17 13.21 -8.68
C ASP A 354 -0.79 14.31 -9.16
N ASP A 355 -0.31 15.27 -9.97
CA ASP A 355 -1.16 16.31 -10.56
C ASP A 355 -2.23 15.71 -11.47
N LEU A 356 -1.91 14.64 -12.24
CA LEU A 356 -2.89 13.99 -13.11
C LEU A 356 -4.10 13.50 -12.32
N LEU A 357 -3.86 12.87 -11.17
CA LEU A 357 -4.92 12.37 -10.30
C LEU A 357 -5.68 13.51 -9.62
N GLU A 358 -4.97 14.47 -9.03
CA GLU A 358 -5.58 15.58 -8.31
C GLU A 358 -6.41 16.49 -9.23
N LYS A 359 -5.92 16.79 -10.43
CA LYS A 359 -6.65 17.57 -11.44
C LYS A 359 -7.87 16.80 -11.96
N ALA A 360 -7.75 15.50 -12.23
CA ALA A 360 -8.90 14.67 -12.62
C ALA A 360 -9.95 14.58 -11.51
N ARG A 361 -9.54 14.43 -10.24
CA ARG A 361 -10.44 14.47 -9.09
C ARG A 361 -11.15 15.80 -8.98
N ALA A 362 -10.40 16.91 -9.05
CA ALA A 362 -10.98 18.24 -8.98
C ALA A 362 -12.00 18.48 -10.11
N LEU A 363 -11.67 18.07 -11.33
CA LEU A 363 -12.53 18.15 -12.50
C LEU A 363 -13.87 17.41 -12.28
N VAL A 364 -13.81 16.16 -11.83
CA VAL A 364 -15.01 15.33 -11.57
C VAL A 364 -15.82 15.88 -10.39
N ARG A 365 -15.17 16.46 -9.37
CA ARG A 365 -15.85 17.01 -8.19
C ARG A 365 -16.46 18.37 -8.41
N GLN A 366 -15.83 19.24 -9.19
CA GLN A 366 -16.21 20.67 -9.28
C GLN A 366 -17.06 20.96 -10.50
N HIS A 367 -16.90 20.20 -11.60
CA HIS A 367 -17.58 20.42 -12.88
C HIS A 367 -18.60 19.30 -13.17
N ASP A 368 -19.86 19.53 -12.81
CA ASP A 368 -20.92 18.52 -12.95
C ASP A 368 -21.29 18.20 -14.41
N ASP A 369 -21.16 19.17 -15.30
CA ASP A 369 -21.31 19.01 -16.74
C ASP A 369 -20.21 18.10 -17.33
N VAL A 370 -18.97 18.29 -16.94
CA VAL A 370 -17.85 17.43 -17.34
C VAL A 370 -18.03 16.01 -16.76
N ARG A 371 -18.39 15.90 -15.48
CA ARG A 371 -18.67 14.60 -14.84
C ARG A 371 -19.74 13.82 -15.61
N ARG A 372 -20.85 14.48 -16.00
CA ARG A 372 -21.91 13.86 -16.81
C ARG A 372 -21.43 13.46 -18.20
N ALA A 373 -20.72 14.35 -18.89
CA ALA A 373 -20.15 14.06 -20.21
C ALA A 373 -19.17 12.87 -20.17
N LEU A 374 -18.33 12.78 -19.16
CA LEU A 374 -17.46 11.62 -18.93
C LEU A 374 -18.26 10.34 -18.66
N GLY A 375 -19.34 10.44 -17.88
CA GLY A 375 -20.24 9.33 -17.61
C GLY A 375 -21.01 8.85 -18.85
N GLU A 376 -21.37 9.73 -19.77
CA GLU A 376 -21.98 9.39 -21.05
C GLU A 376 -20.99 8.77 -22.02
N ARG A 377 -19.78 9.31 -22.08
CA ARG A 377 -18.69 8.77 -22.88
C ARG A 377 -18.25 7.39 -22.39
N TYR A 378 -17.94 7.25 -21.09
CA TYR A 378 -17.49 5.99 -20.49
C TYR A 378 -18.64 5.32 -19.75
N ARG A 379 -19.51 4.67 -20.51
CA ARG A 379 -20.68 3.97 -19.93
C ARG A 379 -20.27 2.78 -19.08
N HIS A 380 -19.15 2.15 -19.41
CA HIS A 380 -18.60 1.00 -18.71
C HIS A 380 -17.13 1.23 -18.38
N ILE A 381 -16.80 1.23 -17.10
CA ILE A 381 -15.44 1.37 -16.59
C ILE A 381 -15.03 0.05 -15.93
N PHE A 382 -13.93 -0.51 -16.39
CA PHE A 382 -13.34 -1.73 -15.86
C PHE A 382 -12.07 -1.39 -15.12
N VAL A 383 -11.87 -2.00 -13.95
CA VAL A 383 -10.67 -1.79 -13.11
C VAL A 383 -10.07 -3.12 -12.72
N ASP A 384 -8.87 -3.40 -13.20
CA ASP A 384 -8.09 -4.57 -12.78
C ASP A 384 -7.22 -4.23 -11.56
N GLU A 385 -6.91 -5.23 -10.73
CA GLU A 385 -6.14 -5.13 -9.50
C GLU A 385 -6.64 -3.99 -8.58
N PHE A 386 -7.97 -3.92 -8.39
CA PHE A 386 -8.63 -2.83 -7.66
C PHE A 386 -8.12 -2.66 -6.22
N GLN A 387 -7.53 -3.69 -5.59
CA GLN A 387 -6.91 -3.60 -4.27
C GLN A 387 -5.66 -2.70 -4.22
N ASP A 388 -5.08 -2.36 -5.38
CA ASP A 388 -3.90 -1.52 -5.50
C ASP A 388 -4.24 -0.05 -5.82
N THR A 389 -5.52 0.30 -5.79
CA THR A 389 -5.99 1.69 -5.97
C THR A 389 -5.84 2.51 -4.68
N ASP A 390 -5.63 3.81 -4.85
CA ASP A 390 -5.63 4.79 -3.77
C ASP A 390 -7.01 5.47 -3.59
N PRO A 391 -7.22 6.25 -2.51
CA PRO A 391 -8.48 6.96 -2.27
C PRO A 391 -8.87 7.93 -3.38
N VAL A 392 -7.90 8.61 -4.01
CA VAL A 392 -8.15 9.60 -5.08
C VAL A 392 -8.63 8.92 -6.34
N GLN A 393 -7.97 7.83 -6.72
CA GLN A 393 -8.36 7.00 -7.86
C GLN A 393 -9.78 6.45 -7.69
N THR A 394 -10.08 5.93 -6.51
CA THR A 394 -11.41 5.41 -6.19
C THR A 394 -12.48 6.53 -6.30
N GLU A 395 -12.19 7.72 -5.79
CA GLU A 395 -13.09 8.88 -5.87
C GLU A 395 -13.37 9.29 -7.33
N ILE A 396 -12.36 9.32 -8.20
CA ILE A 396 -12.50 9.61 -9.62
C ILE A 396 -13.42 8.59 -10.30
N LEU A 397 -13.16 7.30 -10.10
CA LEU A 397 -13.91 6.21 -10.72
C LEU A 397 -15.37 6.19 -10.29
N PHE A 398 -15.62 6.33 -8.98
CA PHE A 398 -16.99 6.39 -8.45
C PHE A 398 -17.71 7.67 -8.87
N GLY A 399 -17.00 8.79 -8.99
CA GLY A 399 -17.53 10.05 -9.46
C GLY A 399 -18.02 9.96 -10.90
N ILE A 400 -17.23 9.37 -11.81
CA ILE A 400 -17.62 9.18 -13.23
C ILE A 400 -18.72 8.13 -13.37
N ALA A 401 -18.69 7.04 -12.59
CA ALA A 401 -19.67 5.96 -12.64
C ALA A 401 -21.00 6.31 -11.94
N GLY A 402 -21.02 7.35 -11.09
CA GLY A 402 -22.19 7.79 -10.34
C GLY A 402 -23.29 8.39 -11.21
N LYS A 403 -24.57 8.22 -10.80
CA LYS A 403 -25.72 8.88 -11.42
C LYS A 403 -25.67 10.38 -11.19
N ASP A 404 -25.50 10.76 -9.92
CA ASP A 404 -25.50 12.13 -9.46
C ASP A 404 -24.26 12.44 -8.65
N ARG A 405 -24.00 13.73 -8.41
CA ARG A 405 -22.92 14.16 -7.55
C ARG A 405 -23.25 13.83 -6.08
N ALA A 406 -22.43 13.04 -5.43
CA ALA A 406 -22.53 12.76 -4.02
C ALA A 406 -21.58 13.66 -3.21
N GLY A 407 -21.94 13.97 -1.98
CA GLY A 407 -21.07 14.71 -1.06
C GLY A 407 -19.80 13.91 -0.71
N ARG A 408 -19.93 12.60 -0.60
CA ARG A 408 -18.85 11.64 -0.43
C ARG A 408 -18.98 10.55 -1.48
N TRP A 409 -17.88 10.13 -2.08
CA TRP A 409 -17.90 9.10 -3.13
C TRP A 409 -18.51 7.77 -2.67
N GLN A 410 -18.37 7.43 -1.39
CA GLN A 410 -18.98 6.22 -0.80
C GLN A 410 -20.51 6.22 -0.85
N ASP A 411 -21.12 7.39 -0.95
CA ASP A 411 -22.58 7.56 -1.00
C ASP A 411 -23.10 7.67 -2.45
N SER A 412 -22.21 7.56 -3.45
CA SER A 412 -22.57 7.62 -4.87
C SER A 412 -23.45 6.45 -5.25
N VAL A 413 -24.63 6.74 -5.85
CA VAL A 413 -25.47 5.73 -6.49
C VAL A 413 -24.91 5.48 -7.88
N LEU A 414 -24.38 4.27 -8.11
CA LEU A 414 -23.76 3.91 -9.39
C LEU A 414 -24.82 3.67 -10.48
N ARG A 415 -24.47 4.04 -11.72
CA ARG A 415 -25.28 3.69 -12.90
C ARG A 415 -25.21 2.19 -13.16
N ALA A 416 -26.27 1.61 -13.72
CA ALA A 416 -26.31 0.20 -14.05
C ALA A 416 -25.14 -0.19 -14.98
N GLY A 417 -24.36 -1.19 -14.60
CA GLY A 417 -23.21 -1.69 -15.37
C GLY A 417 -22.06 -0.70 -15.55
N ALA A 418 -22.07 0.46 -14.88
CA ALA A 418 -21.07 1.48 -15.10
C ALA A 418 -19.68 1.11 -14.55
N LEU A 419 -19.59 0.27 -13.53
CA LEU A 419 -18.33 -0.07 -12.90
C LEU A 419 -18.20 -1.58 -12.72
N PHE A 420 -17.08 -2.12 -13.19
CA PHE A 420 -16.68 -3.51 -13.00
C PHE A 420 -15.28 -3.54 -12.40
N MET A 421 -15.18 -3.96 -11.17
CA MET A 421 -13.93 -3.99 -10.41
C MET A 421 -13.50 -5.44 -10.17
N VAL A 422 -12.24 -5.74 -10.41
CA VAL A 422 -11.65 -7.05 -10.13
C VAL A 422 -10.45 -6.85 -9.22
N GLY A 423 -10.39 -7.61 -8.14
CA GLY A 423 -9.26 -7.51 -7.21
C GLY A 423 -9.19 -8.67 -6.24
N ASP A 424 -8.08 -8.73 -5.53
CA ASP A 424 -7.86 -9.64 -4.41
C ASP A 424 -7.28 -8.85 -3.23
N PRO A 425 -8.06 -8.54 -2.21
CA PRO A 425 -7.57 -7.77 -1.06
C PRO A 425 -6.41 -8.45 -0.32
N LYS A 426 -6.24 -9.78 -0.48
CA LYS A 426 -5.11 -10.53 0.06
C LYS A 426 -3.78 -10.26 -0.67
N GLN A 427 -3.85 -9.70 -1.88
CA GLN A 427 -2.70 -9.33 -2.71
C GLN A 427 -2.34 -7.83 -2.61
N ALA A 428 -2.96 -7.06 -1.71
CA ALA A 428 -2.66 -5.64 -1.50
C ALA A 428 -1.26 -5.47 -0.89
N ILE A 429 -0.23 -5.28 -1.72
CA ILE A 429 1.16 -5.13 -1.31
C ILE A 429 1.76 -3.76 -1.68
N TYR A 430 0.99 -2.86 -2.29
CA TYR A 430 1.46 -1.56 -2.77
C TYR A 430 1.14 -0.37 -1.85
N ARG A 431 0.95 -0.61 -0.54
CA ARG A 431 0.72 0.47 0.44
C ARG A 431 1.81 1.55 0.39
N PHE A 432 3.07 1.16 0.17
CA PHE A 432 4.20 2.07 0.03
C PHE A 432 4.12 2.96 -1.23
N ARG A 433 3.22 2.65 -2.17
CA ARG A 433 2.91 3.45 -3.38
C ARG A 433 1.61 4.24 -3.25
N GLY A 434 1.00 4.28 -2.07
CA GLY A 434 -0.26 5.00 -1.84
C GLY A 434 -1.51 4.14 -1.91
N ALA A 435 -1.41 2.86 -2.34
CA ALA A 435 -2.55 1.95 -2.29
C ALA A 435 -3.11 1.83 -0.86
N ASP A 436 -4.43 1.86 -0.75
CA ASP A 436 -5.10 1.84 0.54
C ASP A 436 -6.20 0.77 0.58
N ILE A 437 -5.94 -0.27 1.34
CA ILE A 437 -6.92 -1.35 1.56
C ILE A 437 -8.21 -0.83 2.25
N GLY A 438 -8.13 0.29 2.97
CA GLY A 438 -9.30 0.96 3.53
C GLY A 438 -10.23 1.46 2.43
N SER A 439 -9.69 2.02 1.34
CA SER A 439 -10.47 2.44 0.17
C SER A 439 -11.13 1.26 -0.53
N TYR A 440 -10.43 0.14 -0.68
CA TYR A 440 -11.02 -1.11 -1.18
C TYR A 440 -12.21 -1.55 -0.31
N SER A 441 -12.02 -1.59 1.01
CA SER A 441 -13.07 -2.00 1.95
C SER A 441 -14.28 -1.06 1.92
N GLN A 442 -14.06 0.24 1.79
CA GLN A 442 -15.13 1.23 1.65
C GLN A 442 -15.88 1.10 0.32
N ALA A 443 -15.17 0.85 -0.79
CA ALA A 443 -15.77 0.62 -2.09
C ALA A 443 -16.62 -0.66 -2.09
N ARG A 444 -16.07 -1.75 -1.50
CA ARG A 444 -16.81 -2.99 -1.29
C ARG A 444 -18.11 -2.76 -0.52
N ALA A 445 -18.02 -2.06 0.63
CA ALA A 445 -19.19 -1.73 1.43
C ALA A 445 -20.20 -0.82 0.68
N ALA A 446 -19.72 0.10 -0.16
CA ALA A 446 -20.59 0.94 -0.98
C ALA A 446 -21.36 0.14 -2.04
N VAL A 447 -20.71 -0.83 -2.69
CA VAL A 447 -21.36 -1.74 -3.65
C VAL A 447 -22.34 -2.68 -2.93
N GLU A 448 -21.92 -3.25 -1.80
CA GLU A 448 -22.73 -4.19 -1.00
C GLU A 448 -24.03 -3.54 -0.46
N ARG A 449 -23.96 -2.26 -0.04
CA ARG A 449 -25.17 -1.52 0.39
C ARG A 449 -26.18 -1.29 -0.72
N GLN A 450 -25.72 -1.17 -1.97
CA GLN A 450 -26.64 -0.97 -3.11
C GLN A 450 -27.29 -2.29 -3.52
N LEU A 451 -26.48 -3.34 -3.69
CA LEU A 451 -26.91 -4.70 -4.05
C LEU A 451 -25.86 -5.71 -3.52
N PRO A 452 -26.18 -6.40 -2.40
CA PRO A 452 -25.22 -7.35 -1.78
C PRO A 452 -24.73 -8.45 -2.73
N GLU A 453 -25.61 -8.92 -3.63
CA GLU A 453 -25.28 -9.93 -4.62
C GLU A 453 -24.26 -9.48 -5.67
N ASN A 454 -23.94 -8.19 -5.75
CA ASN A 454 -22.93 -7.67 -6.69
C ASN A 454 -21.48 -7.87 -6.24
N ILE A 455 -21.28 -8.42 -5.04
CA ILE A 455 -19.98 -8.96 -4.63
C ILE A 455 -19.90 -10.40 -5.09
N VAL A 456 -19.02 -10.68 -6.04
CA VAL A 456 -18.90 -12.00 -6.68
C VAL A 456 -17.55 -12.63 -6.36
N GLN A 457 -17.53 -13.87 -5.88
CA GLN A 457 -16.30 -14.59 -5.56
C GLN A 457 -15.96 -15.63 -6.62
N VAL A 458 -14.66 -15.69 -7.00
CA VAL A 458 -14.11 -16.65 -7.96
C VAL A 458 -12.97 -17.42 -7.31
N THR A 459 -13.14 -18.75 -7.18
CA THR A 459 -12.29 -19.63 -6.36
C THR A 459 -11.55 -20.73 -7.12
N ALA A 460 -12.02 -21.09 -8.33
CA ALA A 460 -11.36 -22.12 -9.15
C ALA A 460 -10.03 -21.57 -9.69
N ASN A 461 -8.95 -22.27 -9.35
CA ASN A 461 -7.58 -21.88 -9.67
C ASN A 461 -7.01 -22.72 -10.81
N PHE A 462 -6.58 -22.07 -11.88
CA PHE A 462 -6.03 -22.69 -13.10
C PHE A 462 -4.49 -22.69 -13.15
N ARG A 463 -3.84 -22.15 -12.12
CA ARG A 463 -2.37 -21.95 -12.10
C ARG A 463 -1.65 -22.99 -11.25
N SER A 464 -2.20 -23.25 -10.07
CA SER A 464 -1.50 -24.01 -9.03
C SER A 464 -2.02 -25.42 -8.88
N ARG A 465 -1.12 -26.37 -8.64
CA ARG A 465 -1.44 -27.76 -8.33
C ARG A 465 -2.18 -27.91 -7.00
N PRO A 466 -2.96 -29.01 -6.80
CA PRO A 466 -3.74 -29.23 -5.59
C PRO A 466 -2.92 -29.16 -4.30
N ASP A 467 -1.73 -29.72 -4.27
CA ASP A 467 -0.86 -29.76 -3.09
C ASP A 467 -0.37 -28.39 -2.67
N ILE A 468 -0.04 -27.53 -3.64
CA ILE A 468 0.34 -26.15 -3.37
C ILE A 468 -0.83 -25.41 -2.72
N LEU A 469 -2.04 -25.55 -3.27
CA LEU A 469 -3.21 -24.88 -2.73
C LEU A 469 -3.60 -25.42 -1.35
N ARG A 470 -3.50 -26.74 -1.11
CA ARG A 470 -3.69 -27.32 0.23
C ARG A 470 -2.73 -26.71 1.25
N HIS A 471 -1.46 -26.55 0.87
CA HIS A 471 -0.46 -25.91 1.73
C HIS A 471 -0.82 -24.46 2.02
N ILE A 472 -1.12 -23.67 1.00
CA ILE A 472 -1.50 -22.25 1.12
C ILE A 472 -2.78 -22.11 1.95
N ASN A 473 -3.84 -22.88 1.64
CA ASN A 473 -5.09 -22.84 2.38
C ASN A 473 -4.86 -23.10 3.88
N ARG A 474 -4.01 -24.08 4.23
CA ARG A 474 -3.66 -24.39 5.63
C ARG A 474 -2.88 -23.27 6.31
N CYS A 475 -1.91 -22.67 5.62
CA CYS A 475 -1.05 -21.62 6.19
C CYS A 475 -1.79 -20.31 6.43
N PHE A 476 -2.68 -19.92 5.52
CA PHE A 476 -3.27 -18.58 5.50
C PHE A 476 -4.72 -18.50 5.99
N ALA A 477 -5.42 -19.61 6.16
CA ALA A 477 -6.81 -19.60 6.64
C ALA A 477 -6.97 -18.83 7.96
N ARG A 478 -6.15 -19.12 8.97
CA ARG A 478 -6.21 -18.47 10.29
C ARG A 478 -5.68 -17.01 10.27
N PRO A 479 -4.48 -16.74 9.72
CA PRO A 479 -3.95 -15.36 9.72
C PRO A 479 -4.84 -14.35 8.99
N LEU A 480 -5.43 -14.74 7.86
CA LEU A 480 -6.24 -13.83 7.04
C LEU A 480 -7.72 -13.75 7.48
N SER A 481 -8.15 -14.54 8.45
CA SER A 481 -9.52 -14.49 9.02
C SER A 481 -9.58 -13.70 10.33
N GLY A 482 -8.47 -13.11 10.79
CA GLY A 482 -8.42 -12.29 12.00
C GLY A 482 -9.13 -10.94 11.83
N GLU A 483 -9.38 -10.26 12.94
CA GLU A 483 -9.95 -8.90 12.94
C GLU A 483 -9.08 -7.94 12.13
N GLY A 484 -9.71 -7.10 11.30
CA GLY A 484 -9.02 -6.16 10.41
C GLY A 484 -8.37 -6.79 9.18
N GLN A 485 -8.54 -8.11 8.97
CA GLN A 485 -8.06 -8.81 7.78
C GLN A 485 -9.15 -8.92 6.71
N PRO A 486 -8.78 -9.11 5.43
CA PRO A 486 -9.74 -9.14 4.33
C PRO A 486 -10.66 -10.37 4.29
N GLY A 487 -10.45 -11.33 5.18
CA GLY A 487 -11.10 -12.63 5.13
C GLY A 487 -10.34 -13.63 4.24
N TYR A 488 -10.59 -14.92 4.48
CA TYR A 488 -9.95 -15.99 3.70
C TYR A 488 -10.99 -16.88 3.03
N VAL A 489 -10.88 -16.99 1.70
CA VAL A 489 -11.68 -17.93 0.90
C VAL A 489 -10.73 -18.98 0.33
N PRO A 490 -10.96 -20.28 0.62
CA PRO A 490 -10.12 -21.35 0.10
C PRO A 490 -10.17 -21.45 -1.43
N LEU A 491 -9.01 -21.76 -2.03
CA LEU A 491 -8.89 -21.96 -3.47
C LEU A 491 -8.94 -23.45 -3.81
N THR A 492 -9.57 -23.78 -4.94
CA THR A 492 -9.68 -25.13 -5.47
C THR A 492 -8.93 -25.23 -6.79
N SER A 493 -7.98 -26.17 -6.90
CA SER A 493 -7.26 -26.42 -8.15
C SER A 493 -8.16 -27.07 -9.19
N THR A 494 -7.99 -26.62 -10.45
CA THR A 494 -8.55 -27.31 -11.63
C THR A 494 -7.53 -28.23 -12.30
N LEU A 495 -6.28 -28.20 -11.83
CA LEU A 495 -5.22 -29.05 -12.34
C LEU A 495 -5.23 -30.42 -11.65
N GLY A 496 -4.78 -31.45 -12.36
CA GLY A 496 -4.56 -32.78 -11.79
C GLY A 496 -3.33 -32.84 -10.88
N ASP A 497 -3.07 -34.03 -10.35
CA ASP A 497 -1.87 -34.32 -9.58
C ASP A 497 -0.60 -34.14 -10.43
N PRO A 498 0.57 -33.87 -9.82
CA PRO A 498 1.82 -33.74 -10.54
C PRO A 498 2.26 -35.03 -11.23
N ASP A 499 3.04 -34.91 -12.29
CA ASP A 499 3.58 -36.03 -13.06
C ASP A 499 4.89 -36.59 -12.44
N HIS A 500 5.12 -36.34 -11.14
CA HIS A 500 6.32 -36.72 -10.39
C HIS A 500 6.00 -36.93 -8.91
N ASP A 501 6.83 -37.71 -8.20
CA ASP A 501 6.67 -38.02 -6.77
C ASP A 501 7.33 -37.01 -5.83
N LEU A 502 7.92 -35.93 -6.36
CA LEU A 502 8.52 -34.89 -5.53
C LEU A 502 7.43 -34.05 -4.83
N PRO A 503 7.67 -33.62 -3.59
CA PRO A 503 6.71 -32.78 -2.86
C PRO A 503 6.55 -31.43 -3.55
N CYS A 504 5.32 -30.94 -3.69
CA CYS A 504 5.02 -29.60 -4.25
C CYS A 504 5.45 -28.44 -3.34
N ALA A 505 5.73 -28.71 -2.08
CA ALA A 505 6.30 -27.77 -1.11
C ALA A 505 7.32 -28.49 -0.24
N ALA A 506 8.53 -27.96 -0.19
CA ALA A 506 9.64 -28.53 0.59
C ALA A 506 10.42 -27.40 1.31
N ARG A 507 11.07 -27.78 2.38
CA ARG A 507 12.00 -26.92 3.12
C ARG A 507 13.42 -27.44 2.94
N ILE A 508 14.33 -26.54 2.56
CA ILE A 508 15.77 -26.82 2.55
C ILE A 508 16.32 -26.48 3.94
N THR A 509 16.99 -27.41 4.58
CA THR A 509 17.76 -27.17 5.80
C THR A 509 19.24 -27.16 5.43
N VAL A 510 19.95 -26.16 5.89
CA VAL A 510 21.39 -26.00 5.65
C VAL A 510 22.11 -26.22 6.97
N ASP A 511 23.03 -27.18 6.99
CA ASP A 511 23.87 -27.44 8.17
C ASP A 511 25.06 -26.48 8.15
N VAL A 512 25.13 -25.63 9.17
CA VAL A 512 26.23 -24.69 9.38
C VAL A 512 26.69 -24.75 10.84
N PRO A 513 27.97 -24.49 11.14
CA PRO A 513 28.45 -24.43 12.51
C PRO A 513 27.64 -23.45 13.38
N PRO A 514 27.41 -23.77 14.67
CA PRO A 514 26.59 -22.94 15.56
C PRO A 514 27.04 -21.47 15.67
N ASP A 515 28.32 -21.20 15.52
CA ASP A 515 28.92 -19.86 15.63
C ASP A 515 29.03 -19.15 14.27
N SER A 516 28.36 -19.65 13.23
CA SER A 516 28.42 -19.07 11.88
C SER A 516 27.84 -17.67 11.85
N ARG A 517 28.55 -16.76 11.18
CA ARG A 517 28.06 -15.40 10.93
C ARG A 517 26.88 -15.42 9.93
N PRO A 518 25.95 -14.46 9.99
CA PRO A 518 24.81 -14.39 9.08
C PRO A 518 25.20 -14.48 7.59
N ALA A 519 26.32 -13.89 7.20
CA ALA A 519 26.83 -13.96 5.82
C ALA A 519 27.22 -15.40 5.42
N GLN A 520 27.84 -16.16 6.30
CA GLN A 520 28.22 -17.56 6.04
C GLN A 520 27.00 -18.48 5.92
N ILE A 521 25.97 -18.23 6.75
CA ILE A 521 24.70 -18.96 6.65
C ILE A 521 24.05 -18.72 5.29
N ARG A 522 24.02 -17.47 4.83
CA ARG A 522 23.45 -17.12 3.51
C ARG A 522 24.28 -17.65 2.34
N ASP A 523 25.61 -17.68 2.45
CA ASP A 523 26.44 -18.29 1.42
C ASP A 523 26.15 -19.80 1.33
N ALA A 524 26.05 -20.50 2.46
CA ALA A 524 25.71 -21.92 2.49
C ALA A 524 24.28 -22.18 1.95
N GLU A 525 23.33 -21.31 2.25
CA GLU A 525 21.97 -21.36 1.69
C GLU A 525 21.98 -21.18 0.16
N ALA A 526 22.74 -20.19 -0.34
CA ALA A 526 22.87 -19.94 -1.77
C ALA A 526 23.49 -21.14 -2.53
N GLU A 527 24.49 -21.79 -1.94
CA GLU A 527 25.10 -23.01 -2.48
C GLU A 527 24.09 -24.15 -2.53
N ALA A 528 23.33 -24.38 -1.45
CA ALA A 528 22.30 -25.44 -1.40
C ALA A 528 21.17 -25.21 -2.42
N VAL A 529 20.75 -23.96 -2.62
CA VAL A 529 19.76 -23.60 -3.63
C VAL A 529 20.30 -23.87 -5.04
N ALA A 530 21.55 -23.48 -5.31
CA ALA A 530 22.17 -23.71 -6.62
C ALA A 530 22.36 -25.21 -6.92
N ASP A 531 22.73 -26.00 -5.91
CA ASP A 531 22.79 -27.48 -6.03
C ASP A 531 21.42 -28.09 -6.34
N LEU A 532 20.37 -27.59 -5.67
CA LEU A 532 19.01 -28.04 -5.95
C LEU A 532 18.59 -27.72 -7.38
N CYS A 533 18.81 -26.47 -7.85
CA CYS A 533 18.51 -26.09 -9.22
C CYS A 533 19.24 -26.97 -10.24
N THR A 534 20.52 -27.27 -10.02
CA THR A 534 21.32 -28.15 -10.90
C THR A 534 20.74 -29.57 -10.96
N ARG A 535 20.22 -30.08 -9.85
CA ARG A 535 19.59 -31.42 -9.81
C ARG A 535 18.23 -31.47 -10.47
N LEU A 536 17.46 -30.38 -10.42
CA LEU A 536 16.11 -30.32 -10.98
C LEU A 536 16.11 -30.09 -12.48
N ILE A 537 17.00 -29.21 -12.98
CA ILE A 537 17.08 -28.86 -14.41
C ILE A 537 17.45 -30.12 -15.22
N GLY A 538 16.66 -30.39 -16.26
CA GLY A 538 16.80 -31.56 -17.13
C GLY A 538 16.24 -32.86 -16.56
N ASN A 539 15.96 -32.93 -15.24
CA ASN A 539 15.53 -34.16 -14.58
C ASN A 539 14.07 -34.13 -14.10
N LEU A 540 13.52 -32.95 -13.78
CA LEU A 540 12.15 -32.83 -13.33
C LEU A 540 11.20 -32.73 -14.54
N PRO A 541 10.25 -33.66 -14.74
CA PRO A 541 9.24 -33.55 -15.77
C PRO A 541 8.20 -32.48 -15.39
N ILE A 542 7.97 -31.53 -16.31
CA ILE A 542 6.93 -30.52 -16.18
C ILE A 542 6.03 -30.54 -17.42
N ARG A 543 4.81 -29.96 -17.32
CA ARG A 543 3.97 -29.72 -18.49
C ARG A 543 4.24 -28.32 -19.03
N ASP A 544 4.45 -28.25 -20.34
CA ASP A 544 4.50 -26.99 -21.07
C ASP A 544 3.11 -26.37 -21.29
N GLU A 545 3.05 -25.25 -22.02
CA GLU A 545 1.80 -24.54 -22.35
C GLU A 545 0.83 -25.38 -23.20
N ASP A 546 1.34 -26.30 -24.00
CA ASP A 546 0.57 -27.21 -24.85
C ASP A 546 0.16 -28.49 -24.10
N GLY A 547 0.61 -28.66 -22.86
CA GLY A 547 0.34 -29.81 -22.00
C GLY A 547 1.25 -31.01 -22.24
N ALA A 548 2.29 -30.88 -23.05
CA ALA A 548 3.30 -31.91 -23.27
C ALA A 548 4.25 -32.02 -22.07
N ILE A 549 4.70 -33.24 -21.75
CA ILE A 549 5.68 -33.46 -20.68
C ILE A 549 7.07 -33.18 -21.24
N VAL A 550 7.73 -32.17 -20.66
CA VAL A 550 9.08 -31.74 -21.03
C VAL A 550 9.98 -31.66 -19.79
N PRO A 551 11.30 -31.81 -19.91
CA PRO A 551 12.21 -31.60 -18.78
C PRO A 551 12.25 -30.14 -18.37
N LEU A 552 12.33 -29.88 -17.05
CA LEU A 552 12.47 -28.55 -16.50
C LEU A 552 13.71 -27.84 -17.07
N THR A 553 13.54 -26.62 -17.53
CA THR A 553 14.65 -25.74 -17.95
C THR A 553 14.93 -24.67 -16.88
N ALA A 554 16.06 -23.97 -16.97
CA ALA A 554 16.39 -22.86 -16.07
C ALA A 554 15.33 -21.76 -16.10
N GLY A 555 14.72 -21.48 -17.26
CA GLY A 555 13.61 -20.52 -17.40
C GLY A 555 12.32 -20.90 -16.66
N GLY A 556 12.18 -22.17 -16.25
CA GLY A 556 11.06 -22.65 -15.45
C GLY A 556 11.23 -22.46 -13.92
N ILE A 557 12.37 -21.87 -13.47
CA ILE A 557 12.66 -21.66 -12.04
C ILE A 557 12.68 -20.16 -11.75
N ALA A 558 11.96 -19.75 -10.69
CA ALA A 558 12.04 -18.40 -10.15
C ALA A 558 12.57 -18.42 -8.73
N LEU A 559 13.60 -17.60 -8.46
CA LEU A 559 14.12 -17.36 -7.12
C LEU A 559 13.54 -16.04 -6.58
N LEU A 560 12.81 -16.12 -5.46
CA LEU A 560 12.22 -14.97 -4.80
C LEU A 560 12.90 -14.73 -3.46
N ALA A 561 13.32 -13.49 -3.21
CA ALA A 561 13.91 -13.07 -1.94
C ALA A 561 13.14 -11.88 -1.35
N PRO A 562 13.06 -11.76 -0.01
CA PRO A 562 12.37 -10.64 0.65
C PRO A 562 12.99 -9.27 0.33
N THR A 563 14.30 -9.23 0.08
CA THR A 563 15.05 -8.01 -0.29
C THR A 563 16.08 -8.32 -1.37
N GLY A 564 16.42 -7.32 -2.20
CA GLY A 564 17.45 -7.47 -3.23
C GLY A 564 18.90 -7.45 -2.71
N ALA A 565 19.13 -7.04 -1.46
CA ALA A 565 20.46 -6.75 -0.95
C ALA A 565 21.46 -7.94 -1.00
N GLU A 566 20.96 -9.15 -0.85
CA GLU A 566 21.78 -10.37 -0.78
C GLU A 566 21.58 -11.29 -2.01
N LEU A 567 20.81 -10.90 -3.01
CA LEU A 567 20.55 -11.71 -4.21
C LEU A 567 21.82 -12.07 -4.98
N TRP A 568 22.83 -11.19 -4.98
CA TRP A 568 24.11 -11.41 -5.62
C TRP A 568 24.84 -12.69 -5.15
N ARG A 569 24.55 -13.18 -3.94
CA ARG A 569 25.12 -14.43 -3.41
C ARG A 569 24.57 -15.65 -4.16
N TYR A 570 23.25 -15.64 -4.37
CA TYR A 570 22.57 -16.70 -5.14
C TYR A 570 22.96 -16.64 -6.61
N GLU A 571 23.02 -15.43 -7.19
CA GLU A 571 23.49 -15.22 -8.56
C GLU A 571 24.89 -15.80 -8.75
N ARG A 572 25.81 -15.48 -7.84
CA ARG A 572 27.18 -16.02 -7.86
C ARG A 572 27.20 -17.55 -7.80
N ALA A 573 26.45 -18.15 -6.87
CA ALA A 573 26.39 -19.60 -6.69
C ALA A 573 25.81 -20.33 -7.92
N LEU A 574 24.79 -19.75 -8.55
CA LEU A 574 24.17 -20.27 -9.77
C LEU A 574 25.13 -20.16 -10.98
N VAL A 575 25.78 -19.00 -11.16
CA VAL A 575 26.75 -18.77 -12.25
C VAL A 575 27.96 -19.72 -12.11
N GLN A 576 28.44 -19.96 -10.89
CA GLN A 576 29.54 -20.91 -10.64
C GLN A 576 29.21 -22.35 -11.08
N ARG A 577 27.91 -22.70 -11.15
CA ARG A 577 27.43 -23.99 -11.67
C ARG A 577 27.07 -23.96 -13.15
N GLY A 578 27.35 -22.84 -13.84
CA GLY A 578 27.06 -22.68 -15.27
C GLY A 578 25.58 -22.49 -15.58
N LEU A 579 24.74 -22.14 -14.58
CA LEU A 579 23.32 -21.90 -14.79
C LEU A 579 23.09 -20.48 -15.31
N PRO A 580 22.28 -20.30 -16.38
CA PRO A 580 21.91 -18.98 -16.86
C PRO A 580 20.97 -18.31 -15.86
N ILE A 581 21.17 -17.03 -15.62
CA ILE A 581 20.33 -16.21 -14.76
C ILE A 581 19.81 -14.97 -15.49
N ALA A 582 18.60 -14.55 -15.13
CA ALA A 582 18.06 -13.24 -15.46
C ALA A 582 17.65 -12.56 -14.14
N SER A 583 18.28 -11.44 -13.81
CA SER A 583 18.05 -10.72 -12.55
C SER A 583 17.53 -9.32 -12.82
N GLN A 584 16.61 -8.88 -11.96
CA GLN A 584 16.18 -7.48 -11.89
C GLN A 584 16.91 -6.70 -10.78
N ALA A 585 17.82 -7.33 -10.05
CA ALA A 585 18.60 -6.73 -8.96
C ALA A 585 19.76 -5.88 -9.50
N GLY A 586 19.46 -4.83 -10.22
CA GLY A 586 20.53 -4.01 -10.81
C GLY A 586 20.02 -2.72 -11.45
N LYS A 587 18.85 -2.25 -11.04
CA LYS A 587 18.32 -0.93 -11.45
C LYS A 587 18.22 0.01 -10.28
#